data_7307e86aa78f26a37e7c996af6b65836
#
_entry.id   7307e86aa78f26a37e7c996af6b65836
#
_cell.length_a   1.000
_cell.length_b   1.000
_cell.length_c   1.000
_cell.angle_alpha   90.00
_cell.angle_beta   90.00
_cell.angle_gamma   90.00
#
_symmetry.space_group_name_H-M   'P 1'
#
loop_
_entity.id
_entity.type
_entity.pdbx_description
1 polymer ?
#
loop_
_entity_poly.entity_id
_entity_poly.type
_entity_poly.pdbx_seq_one_letter_code
_entity_poly.pdbx_strand_id
1 'polypeptide(L)'
;MKILNTLTRRKEEFKPINEGKVGIYVCGPTVYDYIHIGNARPMIVFDTLRRYLEYKGYEVNYVSNFTDVDDKIIKRANAEGVDASVISERYIAEVKKDMAALNVREATTHPKATEEIPDMIEMVKTLIEKDYAYEVNGTVYFRTRKFKDYGKLSKKNIDDLRSGNRDLLVSGVDEKEDPLDFVLWKPKKEGEPSWPSPWGDGRPGWHLECSVMSKKYIGDVIDIHAGGEDLIFPHHENEIAQSEAANGTEFARYWMHNGFLKINNEKMSKSLGNFFTVREIAEKYPLQVIRFFMLSAHYRSPLNFSAELVEASKNGLERILTAVDRLKSINGTDGEVDKAAADEMDAFVKKYEYAMDDDLNTADAISVIFELVKYANVNVTEESSKATVELVLNTIEKLCDILGIITEKKEEILDSDIEALIEERQAARKSKNFARADEIRDQLSSMGIILEDTREGVKWKRA
;
A
#
# COMPACT_ATOMS: atom_id res chain seq x y z
N MET A 1 -18.77 -12.36 0.42
CA MET A 1 -17.66 -11.87 -0.43
C MET A 1 -16.95 -13.07 -1.04
N LYS A 2 -16.58 -12.98 -2.30
CA LYS A 2 -15.71 -13.96 -2.99
C LYS A 2 -14.37 -13.31 -3.31
N ILE A 3 -13.29 -14.09 -3.25
CA ILE A 3 -11.93 -13.63 -3.55
C ILE A 3 -11.31 -14.59 -4.57
N LEU A 4 -10.66 -14.06 -5.59
CA LEU A 4 -9.81 -14.89 -6.46
C LEU A 4 -8.54 -15.25 -5.70
N ASN A 5 -8.44 -16.53 -5.32
CA ASN A 5 -7.25 -17.03 -4.66
C ASN A 5 -6.19 -17.40 -5.72
N THR A 6 -5.03 -16.73 -5.69
CA THR A 6 -3.94 -17.02 -6.63
C THR A 6 -3.44 -18.45 -6.51
N LEU A 7 -3.48 -19.03 -5.31
CA LEU A 7 -3.05 -20.41 -5.07
C LEU A 7 -3.90 -21.44 -5.85
N THR A 8 -5.21 -21.28 -5.82
CA THR A 8 -6.15 -22.21 -6.46
C THR A 8 -6.58 -21.78 -7.85
N ARG A 9 -6.35 -20.51 -8.22
CA ARG A 9 -6.80 -19.87 -9.47
C ARG A 9 -8.33 -19.83 -9.61
N ARG A 10 -9.05 -19.83 -8.49
CA ARG A 10 -10.52 -19.82 -8.44
C ARG A 10 -11.03 -18.70 -7.55
N LYS A 11 -12.21 -18.18 -7.87
CA LYS A 11 -12.97 -17.33 -6.95
C LYS A 11 -13.57 -18.23 -5.87
N GLU A 12 -13.21 -17.97 -4.63
CA GLU A 12 -13.63 -18.73 -3.45
C GLU A 12 -14.42 -17.84 -2.52
N GLU A 13 -15.37 -18.42 -1.79
CA GLU A 13 -16.07 -17.71 -0.74
C GLU A 13 -15.11 -17.42 0.41
N PHE A 14 -14.98 -16.16 0.77
CA PHE A 14 -14.11 -15.75 1.87
C PHE A 14 -14.70 -16.19 3.21
N LYS A 15 -13.92 -16.97 3.96
CA LYS A 15 -14.22 -17.41 5.31
C LYS A 15 -13.01 -17.21 6.18
N PRO A 16 -13.07 -16.28 7.16
CA PRO A 16 -11.93 -16.05 8.05
C PRO A 16 -11.65 -17.30 8.92
N ILE A 17 -10.41 -17.38 9.40
CA ILE A 17 -9.96 -18.44 10.34
C ILE A 17 -10.72 -18.31 11.66
N ASN A 18 -10.84 -17.08 12.15
CA ASN A 18 -11.56 -16.75 13.36
C ASN A 18 -12.80 -15.92 13.00
N GLU A 19 -13.95 -16.31 13.48
CA GLU A 19 -15.20 -15.59 13.19
C GLU A 19 -15.09 -14.11 13.61
N GLY A 20 -15.49 -13.22 12.73
CA GLY A 20 -15.44 -11.77 12.95
C GLY A 20 -14.06 -11.12 12.89
N LYS A 21 -12.96 -11.90 12.74
CA LYS A 21 -11.58 -11.36 12.71
C LYS A 21 -10.86 -11.78 11.44
N VAL A 22 -10.06 -10.88 10.88
CA VAL A 22 -9.29 -11.13 9.66
C VAL A 22 -7.86 -10.68 9.85
N GLY A 23 -6.90 -11.59 9.63
CA GLY A 23 -5.48 -11.32 9.58
C GLY A 23 -5.00 -11.12 8.14
N ILE A 24 -4.49 -9.95 7.81
CA ILE A 24 -3.96 -9.62 6.49
C ILE A 24 -2.48 -9.28 6.60
N TYR A 25 -1.64 -9.95 5.82
CA TYR A 25 -0.24 -9.59 5.66
C TYR A 25 0.02 -9.09 4.25
N VAL A 26 0.56 -7.90 4.12
CA VAL A 26 0.95 -7.30 2.83
C VAL A 26 2.44 -7.00 2.86
N CYS A 27 3.20 -7.60 1.93
CA CYS A 27 4.63 -7.32 1.83
C CYS A 27 4.86 -5.82 1.60
N GLY A 28 5.61 -5.22 2.51
CA GLY A 28 5.94 -3.81 2.48
C GLY A 28 7.15 -3.47 1.59
N PRO A 29 7.46 -2.20 1.42
CA PRO A 29 8.55 -1.76 0.57
C PRO A 29 9.93 -1.94 1.22
N THR A 30 10.96 -2.13 0.39
CA THR A 30 12.36 -1.91 0.80
C THR A 30 12.62 -0.41 0.86
N VAL A 31 13.01 0.08 2.04
CA VAL A 31 13.08 1.52 2.34
C VAL A 31 14.46 2.12 2.05
N TYR A 32 14.83 2.15 0.78
CA TYR A 32 16.11 2.70 0.31
C TYR A 32 15.96 4.00 -0.50
N ASP A 33 14.77 4.32 -0.96
CA ASP A 33 14.45 5.47 -1.82
C ASP A 33 12.97 5.85 -1.68
N TYR A 34 12.55 6.97 -2.26
CA TYR A 34 11.14 7.32 -2.41
C TYR A 34 10.39 6.21 -3.14
N ILE A 35 9.17 5.92 -2.69
CA ILE A 35 8.33 4.91 -3.37
C ILE A 35 7.93 5.41 -4.76
N HIS A 36 7.96 4.47 -5.70
CA HIS A 36 7.44 4.74 -7.03
C HIS A 36 5.94 4.44 -7.11
N ILE A 37 5.30 4.99 -8.12
CA ILE A 37 3.84 4.86 -8.33
C ILE A 37 3.37 3.39 -8.41
N GLY A 38 4.23 2.46 -8.82
CA GLY A 38 3.94 1.03 -8.81
C GLY A 38 3.82 0.45 -7.41
N ASN A 39 4.58 0.97 -6.42
CA ASN A 39 4.45 0.59 -5.01
C ASN A 39 3.15 1.13 -4.38
N ALA A 40 2.66 2.27 -4.87
CA ALA A 40 1.42 2.85 -4.38
C ALA A 40 0.20 1.96 -4.67
N ARG A 41 0.22 1.20 -5.78
CA ARG A 41 -0.91 0.37 -6.20
C ARG A 41 -1.31 -0.69 -5.17
N PRO A 42 -0.43 -1.60 -4.72
CA PRO A 42 -0.78 -2.55 -3.65
C PRO A 42 -1.21 -1.85 -2.36
N MET A 43 -0.57 -0.75 -1.98
CA MET A 43 -0.94 0.01 -0.78
C MET A 43 -2.40 0.50 -0.85
N ILE A 44 -2.81 1.09 -1.98
CA ILE A 44 -4.18 1.58 -2.19
C ILE A 44 -5.18 0.42 -2.27
N VAL A 45 -4.87 -0.63 -3.03
CA VAL A 45 -5.76 -1.78 -3.23
C VAL A 45 -6.04 -2.50 -1.91
N PHE A 46 -5.02 -2.80 -1.13
CA PHE A 46 -5.20 -3.57 0.11
C PHE A 46 -5.67 -2.71 1.28
N ASP A 47 -5.42 -1.38 1.27
CA ASP A 47 -6.12 -0.44 2.15
C ASP A 47 -7.63 -0.44 1.85
N THR A 48 -8.02 -0.47 0.58
CA THR A 48 -9.44 -0.55 0.18
C THR A 48 -10.06 -1.88 0.59
N LEU A 49 -9.34 -2.99 0.47
CA LEU A 49 -9.78 -4.30 0.98
C LEU A 49 -10.02 -4.23 2.50
N ARG A 50 -9.05 -3.68 3.25
CA ARG A 50 -9.18 -3.48 4.70
C ARG A 50 -10.43 -2.67 5.06
N ARG A 51 -10.62 -1.50 4.41
CA ARG A 51 -11.78 -0.63 4.64
C ARG A 51 -13.10 -1.34 4.35
N TYR A 52 -13.15 -2.13 3.28
CA TYR A 52 -14.34 -2.89 2.93
C TYR A 52 -14.63 -4.00 3.93
N LEU A 53 -13.64 -4.74 4.40
CA LEU A 53 -13.82 -5.77 5.43
C LEU A 53 -14.26 -5.15 6.77
N GLU A 54 -13.68 -4.02 7.18
CA GLU A 54 -14.11 -3.26 8.36
C GLU A 54 -15.57 -2.78 8.20
N TYR A 55 -15.95 -2.28 7.01
CA TYR A 55 -17.33 -1.92 6.68
C TYR A 55 -18.28 -3.12 6.80
N LYS A 56 -17.86 -4.33 6.43
CA LYS A 56 -18.64 -5.59 6.59
C LYS A 56 -18.66 -6.09 8.04
N GLY A 57 -18.06 -5.37 8.98
CA GLY A 57 -18.08 -5.65 10.40
C GLY A 57 -16.95 -6.54 10.92
N TYR A 58 -15.92 -6.79 10.13
CA TYR A 58 -14.74 -7.54 10.59
C TYR A 58 -13.77 -6.65 11.39
N GLU A 59 -13.18 -7.21 12.45
CA GLU A 59 -11.98 -6.67 13.09
C GLU A 59 -10.76 -7.09 12.25
N VAL A 60 -10.09 -6.12 11.62
CA VAL A 60 -8.98 -6.40 10.70
C VAL A 60 -7.64 -6.12 11.35
N ASN A 61 -6.82 -7.15 11.53
CA ASN A 61 -5.40 -7.02 11.86
C ASN A 61 -4.59 -6.95 10.56
N TYR A 62 -4.25 -5.73 10.14
CA TYR A 62 -3.50 -5.44 8.92
C TYR A 62 -2.03 -5.22 9.25
N VAL A 63 -1.16 -6.10 8.78
CA VAL A 63 0.29 -6.05 9.00
C VAL A 63 1.00 -5.79 7.68
N SER A 64 1.88 -4.78 7.65
CA SER A 64 2.74 -4.50 6.50
C SER A 64 4.12 -4.07 6.99
N ASN A 65 5.15 -4.82 6.64
CA ASN A 65 6.51 -4.59 7.12
C ASN A 65 7.23 -3.45 6.40
N PHE A 66 8.36 -3.03 6.99
CA PHE A 66 9.42 -2.33 6.29
C PHE A 66 10.65 -3.24 6.21
N THR A 67 11.11 -3.52 4.99
CA THR A 67 12.43 -4.13 4.76
C THR A 67 13.47 -3.03 4.93
N ASP A 68 14.04 -2.94 6.13
CA ASP A 68 14.99 -1.90 6.56
C ASP A 68 16.45 -2.38 6.55
N VAL A 69 16.71 -3.60 6.07
CA VAL A 69 18.04 -4.17 5.79
C VAL A 69 18.03 -4.91 4.44
N ASP A 70 18.77 -4.39 3.47
CA ASP A 70 18.83 -4.94 2.11
C ASP A 70 20.08 -4.43 1.38
N ASP A 71 20.52 -5.13 0.35
CA ASP A 71 21.69 -4.75 -0.47
C ASP A 71 21.55 -3.33 -1.07
N LYS A 72 20.31 -2.88 -1.40
CA LYS A 72 20.04 -1.54 -1.94
C LYS A 72 20.23 -0.45 -0.89
N ILE A 73 19.79 -0.72 0.36
CA ILE A 73 19.96 0.19 1.50
C ILE A 73 21.44 0.35 1.80
N ILE A 74 22.18 -0.77 1.87
CA ILE A 74 23.62 -0.80 2.13
C ILE A 74 24.39 -0.03 1.05
N LYS A 75 24.08 -0.30 -0.23
CA LYS A 75 24.70 0.40 -1.35
C LYS A 75 24.50 1.91 -1.27
N ARG A 76 23.29 2.36 -0.90
CA ARG A 76 22.98 3.79 -0.76
C ARG A 76 23.69 4.40 0.44
N ALA A 77 23.70 3.72 1.58
CA ALA A 77 24.39 4.16 2.79
C ALA A 77 25.88 4.36 2.53
N ASN A 78 26.51 3.39 1.86
CA ASN A 78 27.93 3.49 1.47
C ASN A 78 28.17 4.66 0.51
N ALA A 79 27.28 4.92 -0.44
CA ALA A 79 27.39 6.04 -1.37
C ALA A 79 27.23 7.40 -0.68
N GLU A 80 26.41 7.49 0.37
CA GLU A 80 26.21 8.71 1.16
C GLU A 80 27.19 8.82 2.35
N GLY A 81 27.96 7.79 2.66
CA GLY A 81 28.91 7.77 3.79
C GLY A 81 28.22 7.78 5.15
N VAL A 82 27.05 7.14 5.28
CA VAL A 82 26.24 7.04 6.50
C VAL A 82 25.92 5.59 6.84
N ASP A 83 25.42 5.34 8.05
CA ASP A 83 24.94 4.01 8.43
C ASP A 83 23.65 3.63 7.67
N ALA A 84 23.45 2.32 7.43
CA ALA A 84 22.26 1.80 6.76
C ALA A 84 20.96 2.19 7.48
N SER A 85 20.98 2.26 8.81
CA SER A 85 19.84 2.70 9.63
C SER A 85 19.42 4.14 9.35
N VAL A 86 20.36 5.04 9.04
CA VAL A 86 20.04 6.43 8.69
C VAL A 86 19.24 6.50 7.38
N ILE A 87 19.58 5.65 6.42
CA ILE A 87 18.85 5.54 5.16
C ILE A 87 17.45 4.97 5.39
N SER A 88 17.36 3.83 6.08
CA SER A 88 16.06 3.17 6.29
C SER A 88 15.10 4.04 7.10
N GLU A 89 15.52 4.66 8.20
CA GLU A 89 14.68 5.55 9.01
C GLU A 89 14.19 6.77 8.20
N ARG A 90 15.08 7.37 7.39
CA ARG A 90 14.71 8.47 6.50
C ARG A 90 13.58 8.04 5.56
N TYR A 91 13.74 6.92 4.86
CA TYR A 91 12.77 6.50 3.86
C TYR A 91 11.52 5.86 4.45
N ILE A 92 11.56 5.29 5.64
CA ILE A 92 10.34 4.92 6.40
C ILE A 92 9.47 6.18 6.63
N ALA A 93 10.09 7.27 7.11
CA ALA A 93 9.36 8.52 7.33
C ALA A 93 8.76 9.08 6.03
N GLU A 94 9.51 9.01 4.93
CA GLU A 94 9.04 9.49 3.63
C GLU A 94 7.93 8.60 3.05
N VAL A 95 8.02 7.27 3.17
CA VAL A 95 6.95 6.33 2.76
C VAL A 95 5.67 6.60 3.54
N LYS A 96 5.75 6.82 4.85
CA LYS A 96 4.57 7.16 5.67
C LYS A 96 3.88 8.45 5.22
N LYS A 97 4.66 9.49 4.85
CA LYS A 97 4.11 10.73 4.28
C LYS A 97 3.40 10.46 2.96
N ASP A 98 4.00 9.68 2.07
CA ASP A 98 3.42 9.34 0.77
C ASP A 98 2.14 8.52 0.94
N MET A 99 2.12 7.55 1.87
CA MET A 99 0.92 6.78 2.22
C MET A 99 -0.20 7.68 2.74
N ALA A 100 0.10 8.56 3.68
CA ALA A 100 -0.89 9.50 4.23
C ALA A 100 -1.48 10.43 3.14
N ALA A 101 -0.64 10.94 2.25
CA ALA A 101 -1.06 11.78 1.13
C ALA A 101 -1.95 11.03 0.11
N LEU A 102 -1.75 9.71 -0.04
CA LEU A 102 -2.60 8.81 -0.82
C LEU A 102 -3.86 8.37 -0.06
N ASN A 103 -4.10 8.87 1.15
CA ASN A 103 -5.14 8.44 2.07
C ASN A 103 -5.12 6.91 2.36
N VAL A 104 -3.94 6.33 2.39
CA VAL A 104 -3.71 4.97 2.86
C VAL A 104 -3.58 5.00 4.38
N ARG A 105 -4.41 4.24 5.08
CA ARG A 105 -4.38 4.13 6.54
C ARG A 105 -3.11 3.42 7.00
N GLU A 106 -2.53 3.86 8.11
CA GLU A 106 -1.42 3.11 8.71
C GLU A 106 -1.84 1.67 9.04
N ALA A 107 -0.93 0.71 8.85
CA ALA A 107 -1.18 -0.66 9.25
C ALA A 107 -1.41 -0.77 10.76
N THR A 108 -2.08 -1.82 11.20
CA THR A 108 -2.18 -2.13 12.64
C THR A 108 -0.80 -2.28 13.24
N THR A 109 0.13 -2.86 12.45
CA THR A 109 1.54 -2.99 12.81
C THR A 109 2.41 -2.86 11.56
N HIS A 110 3.49 -2.08 11.69
CA HIS A 110 4.57 -1.98 10.71
C HIS A 110 5.86 -2.54 11.31
N PRO A 111 6.08 -3.87 11.32
CA PRO A 111 7.33 -4.43 11.84
C PRO A 111 8.50 -4.08 10.93
N LYS A 112 9.69 -3.94 11.52
CA LYS A 112 10.95 -3.75 10.80
C LYS A 112 11.76 -5.04 10.83
N ALA A 113 12.40 -5.40 9.72
CA ALA A 113 13.20 -6.61 9.63
C ALA A 113 14.33 -6.64 10.68
N THR A 114 14.97 -5.50 10.95
CA THR A 114 16.06 -5.40 11.94
C THR A 114 15.62 -5.64 13.38
N GLU A 115 14.34 -5.45 13.70
CA GLU A 115 13.77 -5.69 15.03
C GLU A 115 13.41 -7.17 15.26
N GLU A 116 13.38 -7.98 14.20
CA GLU A 116 12.90 -9.37 14.21
C GLU A 116 14.02 -10.40 13.98
N ILE A 117 15.27 -10.01 14.06
CA ILE A 117 16.45 -10.87 13.84
C ILE A 117 16.45 -12.10 14.75
N PRO A 118 16.16 -12.02 16.05
CA PRO A 118 16.13 -13.21 16.91
C PRO A 118 15.12 -14.28 16.41
N ASP A 119 13.90 -13.84 16.03
CA ASP A 119 12.87 -14.74 15.56
C ASP A 119 13.22 -15.35 14.19
N MET A 120 13.93 -14.60 13.33
CA MET A 120 14.47 -15.10 12.07
C MET A 120 15.51 -16.19 12.29
N ILE A 121 16.42 -16.00 13.24
CA ILE A 121 17.43 -17.02 13.61
C ILE A 121 16.74 -18.30 14.12
N GLU A 122 15.72 -18.20 14.95
CA GLU A 122 14.97 -19.35 15.46
C GLU A 122 14.24 -20.10 14.33
N MET A 123 13.67 -19.38 13.35
CA MET A 123 13.07 -20.05 12.18
C MET A 123 14.13 -20.79 11.36
N VAL A 124 15.29 -20.22 11.13
CA VAL A 124 16.39 -20.87 10.40
C VAL A 124 16.90 -22.11 11.15
N LYS A 125 17.06 -22.05 12.49
CA LYS A 125 17.40 -23.23 13.31
C LYS A 125 16.36 -24.35 13.12
N THR A 126 15.08 -23.99 13.22
CA THR A 126 13.98 -24.95 13.02
C THR A 126 14.06 -25.62 11.64
N LEU A 127 14.35 -24.84 10.59
CA LEU A 127 14.52 -25.37 9.22
C LEU A 127 15.73 -26.31 9.10
N ILE A 128 16.83 -26.00 9.77
CA ILE A 128 18.02 -26.89 9.82
C ILE A 128 17.70 -28.17 10.58
N GLU A 129 17.09 -28.07 11.77
CA GLU A 129 16.71 -29.24 12.58
C GLU A 129 15.76 -30.20 11.84
N LYS A 130 14.88 -29.63 11.01
CA LYS A 130 13.96 -30.40 10.14
C LYS A 130 14.60 -30.81 8.81
N ASP A 131 15.89 -30.53 8.63
CA ASP A 131 16.66 -30.84 7.43
C ASP A 131 16.19 -30.14 6.14
N TYR A 132 15.40 -29.03 6.27
CA TYR A 132 15.03 -28.19 5.15
C TYR A 132 16.09 -27.12 4.82
N ALA A 133 17.08 -26.92 5.66
CA ALA A 133 18.16 -25.98 5.42
C ALA A 133 19.53 -26.59 5.79
N TYR A 134 20.58 -26.01 5.26
CA TYR A 134 21.96 -26.41 5.52
C TYR A 134 22.89 -25.20 5.51
N GLU A 135 24.01 -25.30 6.23
CA GLU A 135 25.02 -24.26 6.33
C GLU A 135 26.26 -24.64 5.54
N VAL A 136 26.81 -23.66 4.79
CA VAL A 136 28.10 -23.76 4.12
C VAL A 136 28.84 -22.43 4.26
N ASN A 137 30.00 -22.44 4.90
CA ASN A 137 30.89 -21.27 5.06
C ASN A 137 30.16 -20.01 5.63
N GLY A 138 29.29 -20.20 6.61
CA GLY A 138 28.52 -19.14 7.24
C GLY A 138 27.27 -18.68 6.47
N THR A 139 27.02 -19.24 5.29
CA THR A 139 25.77 -19.04 4.53
C THR A 139 24.80 -20.16 4.83
N VAL A 140 23.55 -19.84 5.14
CA VAL A 140 22.49 -20.86 5.28
C VAL A 140 21.59 -20.82 4.07
N TYR A 141 21.38 -21.99 3.45
CA TYR A 141 20.55 -22.20 2.28
C TYR A 141 19.32 -23.04 2.61
N PHE A 142 18.19 -22.75 1.99
CA PHE A 142 17.00 -23.59 2.00
C PHE A 142 17.09 -24.64 0.90
N ARG A 143 16.80 -25.92 1.23
CA ARG A 143 16.76 -27.04 0.29
C ARG A 143 15.46 -27.04 -0.50
N THR A 144 15.42 -26.32 -1.59
CA THR A 144 14.19 -26.11 -2.38
C THR A 144 13.54 -27.39 -2.84
N ARG A 145 14.32 -28.38 -3.31
CA ARG A 145 13.79 -29.67 -3.79
C ARG A 145 13.21 -30.56 -2.69
N LYS A 146 13.57 -30.32 -1.44
CA LYS A 146 13.03 -31.08 -0.32
C LYS A 146 11.59 -30.68 -0.02
N PHE A 147 11.21 -29.44 -0.29
CA PHE A 147 9.84 -28.98 -0.19
C PHE A 147 9.06 -29.38 -1.45
N LYS A 148 8.33 -30.51 -1.37
CA LYS A 148 7.69 -31.17 -2.52
C LYS A 148 6.67 -30.30 -3.27
N ASP A 149 6.02 -29.37 -2.55
CA ASP A 149 4.99 -28.50 -3.09
C ASP A 149 5.56 -27.15 -3.61
N TYR A 150 6.90 -27.03 -3.77
CA TYR A 150 7.50 -25.81 -4.32
C TYR A 150 7.00 -25.57 -5.74
N GLY A 151 6.55 -24.33 -6.00
CA GLY A 151 5.90 -23.97 -7.26
C GLY A 151 4.37 -24.03 -7.20
N LYS A 152 3.77 -24.38 -6.06
CA LYS A 152 2.31 -24.50 -5.95
C LYS A 152 1.56 -23.18 -6.12
N LEU A 153 2.14 -22.05 -5.76
CA LEU A 153 1.56 -20.72 -5.95
C LEU A 153 1.77 -20.21 -7.39
N SER A 154 3.02 -20.21 -7.84
CA SER A 154 3.44 -19.67 -9.14
C SER A 154 3.03 -20.57 -10.30
N LYS A 155 2.72 -21.83 -10.05
CA LYS A 155 2.50 -22.90 -11.04
C LYS A 155 3.73 -23.17 -11.91
N LYS A 156 4.91 -22.82 -11.42
CA LYS A 156 6.17 -23.09 -12.10
C LYS A 156 6.65 -24.51 -11.78
N ASN A 157 7.10 -25.22 -12.81
CA ASN A 157 7.76 -26.49 -12.62
C ASN A 157 9.23 -26.24 -12.21
N ILE A 158 9.67 -26.86 -11.13
CA ILE A 158 11.04 -26.77 -10.62
C ILE A 158 12.08 -27.15 -11.69
N ASP A 159 11.80 -28.17 -12.50
CA ASP A 159 12.77 -28.63 -13.49
C ASP A 159 12.92 -27.67 -14.69
N ASP A 160 11.87 -26.93 -15.01
CA ASP A 160 11.90 -25.88 -16.05
C ASP A 160 12.69 -24.63 -15.60
N LEU A 161 12.77 -24.39 -14.28
CA LEU A 161 13.52 -23.27 -13.72
C LEU A 161 15.05 -23.41 -13.90
N ARG A 162 15.54 -24.64 -14.03
CA ARG A 162 16.97 -24.93 -14.31
C ARG A 162 17.44 -24.47 -15.68
N SER A 163 16.57 -24.49 -16.67
CA SER A 163 16.95 -24.27 -18.06
C SER A 163 16.85 -22.82 -18.55
N GLY A 164 16.18 -21.93 -17.81
CA GLY A 164 15.76 -20.61 -18.32
C GLY A 164 16.25 -19.38 -17.56
N ASN A 165 16.82 -19.48 -16.37
CA ASN A 165 17.06 -18.28 -15.53
C ASN A 165 18.54 -18.14 -15.13
N ARG A 166 19.32 -17.43 -15.99
CA ARG A 166 20.68 -16.98 -15.62
C ARG A 166 20.69 -16.05 -14.39
N ASP A 167 19.59 -15.37 -14.10
CA ASP A 167 19.48 -14.42 -12.98
C ASP A 167 19.31 -15.11 -11.60
N LEU A 168 18.89 -16.38 -11.55
CA LEU A 168 18.84 -17.19 -10.33
C LEU A 168 20.22 -17.74 -9.92
N LEU A 169 21.20 -17.65 -10.81
CA LEU A 169 22.57 -18.14 -10.62
C LEU A 169 23.49 -17.11 -9.96
N VAL A 170 22.96 -16.09 -9.29
CA VAL A 170 23.73 -15.01 -8.67
C VAL A 170 24.41 -15.49 -7.39
N SER A 171 25.73 -15.48 -7.40
CA SER A 171 26.70 -15.69 -6.31
C SER A 171 26.56 -16.96 -5.44
N GLY A 172 27.60 -17.76 -5.34
CA GLY A 172 27.67 -18.96 -4.51
C GLY A 172 27.24 -20.26 -5.20
N VAL A 173 27.23 -20.31 -6.54
CA VAL A 173 26.81 -21.51 -7.31
C VAL A 173 27.64 -22.75 -6.94
N ASP A 174 28.90 -22.57 -6.59
CA ASP A 174 29.82 -23.66 -6.23
C ASP A 174 29.62 -24.18 -4.80
N GLU A 175 28.85 -23.47 -3.96
CA GLU A 175 28.59 -23.81 -2.54
C GLU A 175 27.22 -24.42 -2.30
N LYS A 176 26.27 -24.31 -3.24
CA LYS A 176 24.91 -24.82 -3.11
C LYS A 176 24.81 -26.29 -3.45
N GLU A 177 24.02 -27.05 -2.68
CA GLU A 177 23.66 -28.45 -3.03
C GLU A 177 22.82 -28.52 -4.32
N ASP A 178 21.92 -27.57 -4.53
CA ASP A 178 21.16 -27.40 -5.78
C ASP A 178 21.12 -25.89 -6.18
N PRO A 179 21.26 -25.56 -7.47
CA PRO A 179 21.18 -24.17 -7.95
C PRO A 179 19.91 -23.42 -7.58
N LEU A 180 18.82 -24.13 -7.31
CA LEU A 180 17.53 -23.55 -6.91
C LEU A 180 17.45 -23.22 -5.43
N ASP A 181 18.42 -23.66 -4.63
CA ASP A 181 18.43 -23.35 -3.20
C ASP A 181 18.62 -21.85 -3.00
N PHE A 182 17.88 -21.27 -2.08
CA PHE A 182 17.90 -19.84 -1.82
C PHE A 182 18.42 -19.54 -0.41
N VAL A 183 18.97 -18.35 -0.26
CA VAL A 183 19.66 -17.94 0.97
C VAL A 183 18.67 -17.57 2.06
N LEU A 184 18.86 -18.13 3.26
CA LEU A 184 18.16 -17.79 4.50
C LEU A 184 19.00 -16.86 5.38
N TRP A 185 20.35 -17.05 5.40
CA TRP A 185 21.30 -16.24 6.15
C TRP A 185 22.55 -15.98 5.34
N LYS A 186 23.02 -14.74 5.31
CA LYS A 186 24.23 -14.32 4.59
C LYS A 186 25.33 -13.97 5.59
N PRO A 187 26.56 -14.42 5.42
CA PRO A 187 27.68 -14.02 6.27
C PRO A 187 27.96 -12.52 6.12
N LYS A 188 28.49 -11.94 7.17
CA LYS A 188 28.94 -10.55 7.24
C LYS A 188 29.95 -10.23 6.15
N LYS A 189 29.79 -9.06 5.52
CA LYS A 189 30.80 -8.40 4.69
C LYS A 189 31.23 -7.09 5.34
N GLU A 190 32.43 -6.63 5.00
CA GLU A 190 32.91 -5.34 5.47
C GLU A 190 31.98 -4.20 5.04
N GLY A 191 31.64 -3.32 5.98
CA GLY A 191 30.71 -2.19 5.73
C GLY A 191 29.24 -2.56 5.70
N GLU A 192 28.84 -3.81 5.99
CA GLU A 192 27.44 -4.22 6.09
C GLU A 192 26.99 -4.34 7.56
N PRO A 193 25.71 -4.00 7.88
CA PRO A 193 25.13 -4.32 9.16
C PRO A 193 25.10 -5.85 9.36
N SER A 194 25.32 -6.30 10.58
CA SER A 194 25.35 -7.73 10.89
C SER A 194 24.94 -8.00 12.33
N TRP A 195 24.42 -9.19 12.55
CA TRP A 195 23.99 -9.69 13.84
C TRP A 195 24.63 -11.04 14.13
N PRO A 196 24.95 -11.32 15.41
CA PRO A 196 25.49 -12.62 15.78
C PRO A 196 24.48 -13.73 15.56
N SER A 197 24.94 -14.86 15.02
CA SER A 197 24.12 -16.04 14.81
C SER A 197 24.95 -17.32 15.09
N PRO A 198 24.33 -18.50 15.18
CA PRO A 198 25.06 -19.76 15.29
C PRO A 198 26.00 -20.07 14.11
N TRP A 199 25.76 -19.42 12.97
CA TRP A 199 26.54 -19.60 11.72
C TRP A 199 27.59 -18.50 11.51
N GLY A 200 27.77 -17.65 12.51
CA GLY A 200 28.62 -16.47 12.47
C GLY A 200 27.84 -15.17 12.31
N ASP A 201 28.56 -14.05 12.39
CA ASP A 201 27.97 -12.73 12.15
C ASP A 201 27.43 -12.63 10.74
N GLY A 202 26.22 -12.10 10.59
CA GLY A 202 25.57 -12.01 9.28
C GLY A 202 24.23 -11.30 9.29
N ARG A 203 23.45 -11.50 8.24
CA ARG A 203 22.12 -10.90 8.09
C ARG A 203 21.14 -11.84 7.37
N PRO A 204 19.82 -11.67 7.56
CA PRO A 204 18.81 -12.54 6.96
C PRO A 204 18.74 -12.40 5.43
N GLY A 205 18.27 -13.46 4.79
CA GLY A 205 17.79 -13.44 3.42
C GLY A 205 16.41 -12.75 3.34
N TRP A 206 16.17 -12.01 2.26
CA TRP A 206 14.97 -11.20 2.07
C TRP A 206 13.63 -11.95 2.25
N HIS A 207 13.55 -13.22 1.87
CA HIS A 207 12.31 -13.99 1.93
C HIS A 207 11.95 -14.42 3.37
N LEU A 208 12.92 -14.44 4.27
CA LEU A 208 12.73 -14.87 5.66
C LEU A 208 11.91 -13.86 6.48
N GLU A 209 12.04 -12.58 6.14
CA GLU A 209 11.42 -11.48 6.87
C GLU A 209 9.91 -11.64 6.98
N CYS A 210 9.22 -11.75 5.84
CA CYS A 210 7.75 -11.83 5.80
C CYS A 210 7.22 -13.11 6.42
N SER A 211 7.93 -14.24 6.29
CA SER A 211 7.55 -15.50 6.94
C SER A 211 7.56 -15.38 8.47
N VAL A 212 8.56 -14.70 9.03
CA VAL A 212 8.69 -14.53 10.48
C VAL A 212 7.72 -13.49 11.00
N MET A 213 7.64 -12.33 10.34
CA MET A 213 6.80 -11.24 10.80
C MET A 213 5.30 -11.58 10.71
N SER A 214 4.86 -12.27 9.65
CA SER A 214 3.47 -12.72 9.53
C SER A 214 3.10 -13.69 10.65
N LYS A 215 3.97 -14.66 10.94
CA LYS A 215 3.78 -15.60 12.04
C LYS A 215 3.68 -14.88 13.38
N LYS A 216 4.58 -13.95 13.67
CA LYS A 216 4.65 -13.24 14.95
C LYS A 216 3.42 -12.36 15.20
N TYR A 217 2.99 -11.62 14.21
CA TYR A 217 1.96 -10.58 14.36
C TYR A 217 0.54 -11.04 14.01
N ILE A 218 0.40 -12.17 13.30
CA ILE A 218 -0.91 -12.72 12.92
C ILE A 218 -1.08 -14.15 13.42
N GLY A 219 -0.12 -15.05 13.11
CA GLY A 219 -0.15 -16.44 13.52
C GLY A 219 0.48 -17.37 12.51
N ASP A 220 0.50 -18.69 12.84
CA ASP A 220 1.09 -19.73 11.97
C ASP A 220 0.35 -19.86 10.64
N VAL A 221 -0.94 -19.58 10.63
CA VAL A 221 -1.80 -19.52 9.44
C VAL A 221 -2.47 -18.17 9.39
N ILE A 222 -2.37 -17.48 8.25
CA ILE A 222 -2.97 -16.16 8.06
C ILE A 222 -4.17 -16.25 7.12
N ASP A 223 -5.15 -15.33 7.25
CA ASP A 223 -6.31 -15.32 6.37
C ASP A 223 -5.90 -14.92 4.95
N ILE A 224 -5.28 -13.77 4.79
CA ILE A 224 -4.92 -13.21 3.49
C ILE A 224 -3.45 -12.81 3.48
N HIS A 225 -2.71 -13.35 2.51
CA HIS A 225 -1.39 -12.84 2.13
C HIS A 225 -1.49 -12.11 0.79
N ALA A 226 -0.94 -10.90 0.70
CA ALA A 226 -1.13 -10.07 -0.47
C ALA A 226 0.11 -9.27 -0.89
N GLY A 227 0.15 -8.86 -2.16
CA GLY A 227 1.22 -8.04 -2.73
C GLY A 227 1.08 -7.83 -4.23
N GLY A 228 2.13 -7.31 -4.87
CA GLY A 228 2.21 -7.23 -6.33
C GLY A 228 2.37 -8.60 -6.98
N GLU A 229 1.92 -8.75 -8.22
CA GLU A 229 2.06 -10.03 -8.96
C GLU A 229 3.52 -10.43 -9.22
N ASP A 230 4.46 -9.47 -9.16
CA ASP A 230 5.91 -9.72 -9.22
C ASP A 230 6.45 -10.50 -8.01
N LEU A 231 5.75 -10.42 -6.88
CA LEU A 231 6.12 -11.14 -5.67
C LEU A 231 5.69 -12.62 -5.69
N ILE A 232 4.78 -13.03 -6.59
CA ILE A 232 4.33 -14.42 -6.68
C ILE A 232 5.54 -15.37 -6.77
N PHE A 233 6.55 -15.00 -7.57
CA PHE A 233 7.78 -15.76 -7.72
C PHE A 233 8.99 -14.82 -7.89
N PRO A 234 10.09 -15.02 -7.14
CA PRO A 234 10.28 -16.13 -6.19
C PRO A 234 9.80 -15.83 -4.75
N HIS A 235 9.44 -14.58 -4.41
CA HIS A 235 9.29 -14.13 -3.02
C HIS A 235 8.23 -14.92 -2.23
N HIS A 236 6.98 -14.86 -2.63
CA HIS A 236 5.87 -15.55 -1.94
C HIS A 236 5.98 -17.09 -2.01
N GLU A 237 6.53 -17.62 -3.12
CA GLU A 237 6.81 -19.06 -3.22
C GLU A 237 7.84 -19.51 -2.17
N ASN A 238 8.90 -18.71 -1.96
CA ASN A 238 9.91 -18.97 -0.95
C ASN A 238 9.36 -18.80 0.47
N GLU A 239 8.49 -17.84 0.70
CA GLU A 239 7.82 -17.68 2.00
C GLU A 239 6.93 -18.89 2.34
N ILE A 240 6.18 -19.42 1.36
CA ILE A 240 5.41 -20.66 1.53
C ILE A 240 6.34 -21.79 1.95
N ALA A 241 7.44 -21.99 1.22
CA ALA A 241 8.37 -23.06 1.49
C ALA A 241 8.96 -22.96 2.90
N GLN A 242 9.40 -21.76 3.32
CA GLN A 242 9.93 -21.50 4.66
C GLN A 242 8.90 -21.76 5.74
N SER A 243 7.73 -21.12 5.62
CA SER A 243 6.69 -21.13 6.66
C SER A 243 6.11 -22.52 6.84
N GLU A 244 5.76 -23.21 5.74
CA GLU A 244 5.13 -24.53 5.83
C GLU A 244 6.14 -25.60 6.24
N ALA A 245 7.40 -25.52 5.81
CA ALA A 245 8.45 -26.43 6.29
C ALA A 245 8.74 -26.22 7.79
N ALA A 246 8.78 -24.97 8.26
CA ALA A 246 9.04 -24.66 9.66
C ALA A 246 7.85 -25.02 10.56
N ASN A 247 6.62 -24.68 10.17
CA ASN A 247 5.43 -24.78 11.02
C ASN A 247 4.67 -26.12 10.83
N GLY A 248 4.76 -26.75 9.64
CA GLY A 248 4.03 -27.98 9.33
C GLY A 248 2.53 -27.76 9.05
N THR A 249 2.14 -26.53 8.80
CA THR A 249 0.76 -26.11 8.49
C THR A 249 0.74 -25.28 7.23
N GLU A 250 -0.44 -25.13 6.61
CA GLU A 250 -0.64 -24.14 5.53
C GLU A 250 -0.25 -22.74 6.01
N PHE A 251 0.39 -21.96 5.15
CA PHE A 251 0.85 -20.61 5.51
C PHE A 251 -0.25 -19.56 5.41
N ALA A 252 -0.98 -19.50 4.29
CA ALA A 252 -2.06 -18.55 4.10
C ALA A 252 -3.23 -19.19 3.35
N ARG A 253 -4.47 -18.88 3.78
CA ARG A 253 -5.68 -19.39 3.12
C ARG A 253 -5.94 -18.74 1.78
N TYR A 254 -5.78 -17.43 1.69
CA TYR A 254 -6.04 -16.67 0.47
C TYR A 254 -4.81 -15.89 0.05
N TRP A 255 -4.48 -15.98 -1.22
CA TRP A 255 -3.39 -15.25 -1.84
C TRP A 255 -3.95 -14.25 -2.84
N MET A 256 -3.73 -12.95 -2.59
CA MET A 256 -4.23 -11.89 -3.44
C MET A 256 -3.08 -11.09 -4.06
N HIS A 257 -3.13 -10.92 -5.39
CA HIS A 257 -2.08 -10.19 -6.11
C HIS A 257 -2.69 -9.14 -7.02
N ASN A 258 -2.18 -7.90 -6.91
CA ASN A 258 -2.55 -6.86 -7.86
C ASN A 258 -1.66 -6.91 -9.11
N GLY A 259 -2.25 -6.60 -10.25
CA GLY A 259 -1.54 -6.54 -11.52
C GLY A 259 -0.55 -5.39 -11.62
N PHE A 260 0.37 -5.45 -12.58
CA PHE A 260 1.38 -4.44 -12.81
C PHE A 260 0.81 -3.07 -13.20
N LEU A 261 1.56 -2.02 -12.85
CA LEU A 261 1.40 -0.71 -13.45
C LEU A 261 2.31 -0.61 -14.68
N LYS A 262 1.73 -0.24 -15.82
CA LYS A 262 2.45 0.10 -17.05
C LYS A 262 2.47 1.62 -17.22
N ILE A 263 3.50 2.14 -17.85
CA ILE A 263 3.60 3.55 -18.22
C ILE A 263 3.54 3.65 -19.74
N ASN A 264 2.51 4.30 -20.27
CA ASN A 264 2.28 4.40 -21.72
C ASN A 264 2.38 3.03 -22.43
N ASN A 265 1.74 2.00 -21.86
CA ASN A 265 1.74 0.61 -22.30
C ASN A 265 3.08 -0.14 -22.20
N GLU A 266 4.12 0.48 -21.65
CA GLU A 266 5.42 -0.14 -21.42
C GLU A 266 5.64 -0.49 -19.95
N LYS A 267 6.47 -1.48 -19.67
CA LYS A 267 6.87 -1.82 -18.31
C LYS A 267 7.65 -0.64 -17.70
N MET A 268 7.28 -0.24 -16.48
CA MET A 268 8.03 0.80 -15.75
C MET A 268 9.43 0.31 -15.40
N SER A 269 10.47 1.08 -15.78
CA SER A 269 11.84 0.80 -15.39
C SER A 269 12.71 2.07 -15.36
N LYS A 270 13.71 2.10 -14.46
CA LYS A 270 14.68 3.22 -14.40
C LYS A 270 15.49 3.35 -15.69
N SER A 271 15.79 2.25 -16.38
CA SER A 271 16.58 2.24 -17.63
C SER A 271 15.82 2.83 -18.82
N LEU A 272 14.49 2.80 -18.81
CA LEU A 272 13.65 3.39 -19.86
C LEU A 272 13.30 4.86 -19.57
N GLY A 273 13.70 5.42 -18.43
CA GLY A 273 13.37 6.80 -18.05
C GLY A 273 11.88 7.03 -17.80
N ASN A 274 11.08 5.97 -17.67
CA ASN A 274 9.64 6.01 -17.40
C ASN A 274 9.31 5.62 -15.96
N PHE A 275 10.24 5.83 -15.04
CA PHE A 275 10.11 5.54 -13.62
C PHE A 275 9.74 6.83 -12.89
N PHE A 276 8.60 6.85 -12.21
CA PHE A 276 8.12 8.01 -11.48
C PHE A 276 7.87 7.67 -10.02
N THR A 277 8.36 8.51 -9.13
CA THR A 277 8.02 8.48 -7.71
C THR A 277 6.62 9.04 -7.48
N VAL A 278 6.01 8.71 -6.34
CA VAL A 278 4.71 9.28 -5.93
C VAL A 278 4.80 10.80 -5.85
N ARG A 279 5.95 11.35 -5.41
CA ARG A 279 6.18 12.80 -5.28
C ARG A 279 6.26 13.52 -6.61
N GLU A 280 6.99 12.97 -7.58
CA GLU A 280 7.02 13.53 -8.93
C GLU A 280 5.65 13.58 -9.60
N ILE A 281 4.80 12.59 -9.29
CA ILE A 281 3.41 12.61 -9.76
C ILE A 281 2.58 13.63 -8.97
N ALA A 282 2.82 13.80 -7.67
CA ALA A 282 2.13 14.78 -6.84
C ALA A 282 2.37 16.24 -7.29
N GLU A 283 3.48 16.51 -7.96
CA GLU A 283 3.75 17.82 -8.57
C GLU A 283 2.78 18.14 -9.74
N LYS A 284 2.17 17.11 -10.34
CA LYS A 284 1.32 17.27 -11.53
C LYS A 284 -0.15 17.01 -11.24
N TYR A 285 -0.45 16.11 -10.30
CA TYR A 285 -1.79 15.64 -10.00
C TYR A 285 -2.01 15.51 -8.50
N PRO A 286 -3.17 15.95 -7.97
CA PRO A 286 -3.55 15.64 -6.60
C PRO A 286 -3.53 14.13 -6.38
N LEU A 287 -2.96 13.67 -5.26
CA LEU A 287 -2.81 12.22 -5.00
C LEU A 287 -4.15 11.50 -4.83
N GLN A 288 -5.23 12.21 -4.52
CA GLN A 288 -6.59 11.67 -4.54
C GLN A 288 -7.04 11.25 -5.96
N VAL A 289 -6.61 11.98 -7.00
CA VAL A 289 -6.82 11.59 -8.40
C VAL A 289 -6.07 10.29 -8.71
N ILE A 290 -4.87 10.15 -8.18
CA ILE A 290 -4.06 8.93 -8.36
C ILE A 290 -4.71 7.75 -7.65
N ARG A 291 -5.21 7.92 -6.42
CA ARG A 291 -5.99 6.89 -5.73
C ARG A 291 -7.21 6.48 -6.54
N PHE A 292 -8.00 7.44 -6.99
CA PHE A 292 -9.20 7.21 -7.81
C PHE A 292 -8.85 6.48 -9.11
N PHE A 293 -7.80 6.91 -9.80
CA PHE A 293 -7.28 6.25 -10.99
C PHE A 293 -6.90 4.79 -10.73
N MET A 294 -6.16 4.51 -9.64
CA MET A 294 -5.74 3.14 -9.30
C MET A 294 -6.91 2.20 -9.04
N LEU A 295 -8.04 2.73 -8.51
CA LEU A 295 -9.25 1.98 -8.22
C LEU A 295 -10.24 1.92 -9.39
N SER A 296 -10.02 2.69 -10.47
CA SER A 296 -10.90 2.72 -11.65
C SER A 296 -10.81 1.47 -12.53
N ALA A 297 -9.82 0.60 -12.29
CA ALA A 297 -9.70 -0.69 -12.93
C ALA A 297 -9.66 -1.79 -11.87
N HIS A 298 -10.08 -3.00 -12.26
CA HIS A 298 -10.01 -4.16 -11.37
C HIS A 298 -8.55 -4.40 -10.91
N TYR A 299 -8.34 -4.64 -9.61
CA TYR A 299 -7.00 -4.71 -9.01
C TYR A 299 -6.07 -5.71 -9.68
N ARG A 300 -6.58 -6.84 -10.18
CA ARG A 300 -5.80 -7.89 -10.87
C ARG A 300 -5.39 -7.54 -12.29
N SER A 301 -6.08 -6.59 -12.92
CA SER A 301 -5.77 -6.21 -14.29
C SER A 301 -4.54 -5.32 -14.33
N PRO A 302 -3.63 -5.49 -15.31
CA PRO A 302 -2.62 -4.49 -15.55
C PRO A 302 -3.26 -3.12 -15.81
N LEU A 303 -2.71 -2.09 -15.18
CA LEU A 303 -3.22 -0.72 -15.29
C LEU A 303 -2.22 0.14 -16.07
N ASN A 304 -2.69 0.79 -17.13
CA ASN A 304 -1.85 1.68 -17.91
C ASN A 304 -1.93 3.11 -17.37
N PHE A 305 -0.83 3.63 -16.86
CA PHE A 305 -0.70 5.02 -16.45
C PHE A 305 -0.33 5.89 -17.65
N SER A 306 -1.25 6.76 -18.04
CA SER A 306 -1.03 7.78 -19.06
C SER A 306 -1.69 9.09 -18.63
N ALA A 307 -1.19 10.22 -19.12
CA ALA A 307 -1.75 11.52 -18.81
C ALA A 307 -3.25 11.60 -19.14
N GLU A 308 -3.65 11.04 -20.29
CA GLU A 308 -5.06 11.03 -20.73
C GLU A 308 -5.96 10.28 -19.73
N LEU A 309 -5.56 9.10 -19.26
CA LEU A 309 -6.35 8.30 -18.34
C LEU A 309 -6.39 8.92 -16.92
N VAL A 310 -5.31 9.56 -16.50
CA VAL A 310 -5.29 10.29 -15.23
C VAL A 310 -6.18 11.53 -15.29
N GLU A 311 -6.18 12.31 -16.40
CA GLU A 311 -7.10 13.42 -16.59
C GLU A 311 -8.58 12.97 -16.65
N ALA A 312 -8.86 11.84 -17.30
CA ALA A 312 -10.19 11.27 -17.28
C ALA A 312 -10.64 10.90 -15.86
N SER A 313 -9.73 10.35 -15.04
CA SER A 313 -9.98 10.04 -13.63
C SER A 313 -10.18 11.31 -12.79
N LYS A 314 -9.42 12.38 -13.05
CA LYS A 314 -9.59 13.68 -12.43
C LYS A 314 -11.00 14.23 -12.68
N ASN A 315 -11.41 14.27 -13.95
CA ASN A 315 -12.76 14.71 -14.32
C ASN A 315 -13.86 13.85 -13.66
N GLY A 316 -13.62 12.53 -13.54
CA GLY A 316 -14.54 11.62 -12.85
C GLY A 316 -14.66 11.95 -11.36
N LEU A 317 -13.55 12.14 -10.67
CA LEU A 317 -13.53 12.52 -9.26
C LEU A 317 -14.18 13.89 -9.03
N GLU A 318 -13.88 14.88 -9.86
CA GLU A 318 -14.47 16.22 -9.79
C GLU A 318 -16.01 16.20 -9.91
N ARG A 319 -16.58 15.30 -10.73
CA ARG A 319 -18.04 15.12 -10.83
C ARG A 319 -18.64 14.66 -9.51
N ILE A 320 -17.98 13.75 -8.78
CA ILE A 320 -18.42 13.28 -7.46
C ILE A 320 -18.35 14.44 -6.46
N LEU A 321 -17.21 15.13 -6.39
CA LEU A 321 -16.99 16.24 -5.46
C LEU A 321 -17.99 17.40 -5.71
N THR A 322 -18.25 17.74 -6.97
CA THR A 322 -19.22 18.78 -7.33
C THR A 322 -20.64 18.40 -6.88
N ALA A 323 -21.02 17.12 -7.00
CA ALA A 323 -22.32 16.67 -6.53
C ALA A 323 -22.44 16.73 -5.00
N VAL A 324 -21.37 16.36 -4.28
CA VAL A 324 -21.30 16.46 -2.81
C VAL A 324 -21.42 17.93 -2.38
N ASP A 325 -20.63 18.83 -2.99
CA ASP A 325 -20.71 20.28 -2.69
C ASP A 325 -22.09 20.85 -2.94
N ARG A 326 -22.72 20.48 -4.07
CA ARG A 326 -24.09 20.89 -4.38
C ARG A 326 -25.07 20.40 -3.31
N LEU A 327 -25.01 19.14 -2.90
CA LEU A 327 -25.88 18.60 -1.86
C LEU A 327 -25.68 19.34 -0.52
N LYS A 328 -24.45 19.65 -0.14
CA LYS A 328 -24.12 20.44 1.05
C LYS A 328 -24.68 21.87 1.00
N SER A 329 -24.88 22.42 -0.19
CA SER A 329 -25.45 23.77 -0.36
C SER A 329 -26.97 23.82 -0.33
N ILE A 330 -27.67 22.70 -0.45
CA ILE A 330 -29.12 22.62 -0.43
C ILE A 330 -29.62 22.79 1.01
N ASN A 331 -30.41 23.85 1.25
CA ASN A 331 -31.01 24.09 2.55
C ASN A 331 -32.17 23.12 2.83
N GLY A 332 -32.92 22.75 1.78
CA GLY A 332 -34.02 21.83 1.87
C GLY A 332 -35.21 22.36 2.68
N THR A 333 -36.29 21.61 2.70
CA THR A 333 -37.50 21.90 3.48
C THR A 333 -37.55 21.06 4.76
N ASP A 334 -38.34 21.47 5.74
CA ASP A 334 -38.62 20.63 6.90
C ASP A 334 -39.47 19.43 6.47
N GLY A 335 -39.15 18.24 6.95
CA GLY A 335 -39.87 17.02 6.63
C GLY A 335 -39.10 15.74 6.94
N GLU A 336 -39.81 14.62 6.87
CA GLU A 336 -39.19 13.30 6.99
C GLU A 336 -38.47 12.90 5.69
N VAL A 337 -37.71 11.83 5.77
CA VAL A 337 -37.05 11.22 4.60
C VAL A 337 -38.09 10.75 3.60
N ASP A 338 -37.92 11.11 2.32
CA ASP A 338 -38.73 10.56 1.24
C ASP A 338 -38.50 9.04 1.15
N LYS A 339 -39.60 8.28 1.23
CA LYS A 339 -39.54 6.82 1.20
C LYS A 339 -38.93 6.28 -0.11
N ALA A 340 -39.28 6.88 -1.24
CA ALA A 340 -38.71 6.46 -2.53
C ALA A 340 -37.20 6.70 -2.58
N ALA A 341 -36.73 7.84 -2.05
CA ALA A 341 -35.29 8.11 -1.92
C ALA A 341 -34.60 7.11 -0.99
N ALA A 342 -35.24 6.74 0.13
CA ALA A 342 -34.68 5.74 1.05
C ALA A 342 -34.54 4.35 0.37
N ASP A 343 -35.58 3.91 -0.33
CA ASP A 343 -35.58 2.64 -1.06
C ASP A 343 -34.50 2.62 -2.16
N GLU A 344 -34.29 3.74 -2.86
CA GLU A 344 -33.24 3.88 -3.87
C GLU A 344 -31.84 3.87 -3.24
N MET A 345 -31.63 4.56 -2.10
CA MET A 345 -30.30 4.52 -1.41
C MET A 345 -29.96 3.11 -0.96
N ASP A 346 -30.91 2.36 -0.42
CA ASP A 346 -30.73 0.96 -0.08
C ASP A 346 -30.39 0.10 -1.32
N ALA A 347 -31.00 0.36 -2.46
CA ALA A 347 -30.70 -0.32 -3.71
C ALA A 347 -29.29 -0.03 -4.21
N PHE A 348 -28.82 1.24 -4.14
CA PHE A 348 -27.46 1.61 -4.50
C PHE A 348 -26.42 0.96 -3.57
N VAL A 349 -26.65 0.96 -2.25
CA VAL A 349 -25.78 0.30 -1.28
C VAL A 349 -25.65 -1.20 -1.60
N LYS A 350 -26.75 -1.91 -1.84
CA LYS A 350 -26.75 -3.33 -2.21
C LYS A 350 -26.01 -3.57 -3.53
N LYS A 351 -26.20 -2.70 -4.52
CA LYS A 351 -25.49 -2.80 -5.81
C LYS A 351 -23.99 -2.58 -5.66
N TYR A 352 -23.58 -1.62 -4.83
CA TYR A 352 -22.19 -1.37 -4.49
C TYR A 352 -21.57 -2.58 -3.76
N GLU A 353 -22.26 -3.10 -2.74
CA GLU A 353 -21.79 -4.29 -2.02
C GLU A 353 -21.67 -5.51 -2.95
N TYR A 354 -22.60 -5.68 -3.88
CA TYR A 354 -22.54 -6.76 -4.87
C TYR A 354 -21.25 -6.68 -5.71
N ALA A 355 -20.88 -5.47 -6.15
CA ALA A 355 -19.65 -5.25 -6.90
C ALA A 355 -18.41 -5.54 -6.03
N MET A 356 -18.37 -5.02 -4.82
CA MET A 356 -17.24 -5.23 -3.91
C MET A 356 -17.13 -6.67 -3.41
N ASP A 357 -18.25 -7.36 -3.24
CA ASP A 357 -18.31 -8.79 -2.87
C ASP A 357 -17.84 -9.71 -4.01
N ASP A 358 -17.80 -9.25 -5.25
CA ASP A 358 -17.26 -9.99 -6.38
C ASP A 358 -15.78 -9.66 -6.62
N ASP A 359 -14.93 -10.11 -5.69
CA ASP A 359 -13.47 -10.03 -5.83
C ASP A 359 -12.94 -8.58 -5.83
N LEU A 360 -13.48 -7.76 -4.92
CA LEU A 360 -13.08 -6.36 -4.76
C LEU A 360 -13.16 -5.56 -6.08
N ASN A 361 -14.27 -5.67 -6.81
CA ASN A 361 -14.46 -4.98 -8.08
C ASN A 361 -14.76 -3.48 -7.89
N THR A 362 -13.71 -2.73 -7.62
CA THR A 362 -13.79 -1.28 -7.38
C THR A 362 -14.23 -0.50 -8.61
N ALA A 363 -13.98 -0.99 -9.81
CA ALA A 363 -14.41 -0.34 -11.04
C ALA A 363 -15.95 -0.31 -11.17
N ASP A 364 -16.61 -1.43 -10.90
CA ASP A 364 -18.07 -1.49 -10.88
C ASP A 364 -18.64 -0.71 -9.68
N ALA A 365 -17.98 -0.76 -8.52
CA ALA A 365 -18.37 0.03 -7.36
C ALA A 365 -18.33 1.55 -7.64
N ILE A 366 -17.32 2.05 -8.33
CA ILE A 366 -17.23 3.44 -8.79
C ILE A 366 -18.36 3.76 -9.77
N SER A 367 -18.72 2.83 -10.65
CA SER A 367 -19.85 3.01 -11.57
C SER A 367 -21.17 3.21 -10.81
N VAL A 368 -21.37 2.48 -9.71
CA VAL A 368 -22.53 2.67 -8.83
C VAL A 368 -22.54 4.05 -8.17
N ILE A 369 -21.38 4.54 -7.73
CA ILE A 369 -21.24 5.90 -7.19
C ILE A 369 -21.65 6.94 -8.26
N PHE A 370 -21.24 6.78 -9.51
CA PHE A 370 -21.68 7.68 -10.59
C PHE A 370 -23.18 7.62 -10.87
N GLU A 371 -23.80 6.45 -10.79
CA GLU A 371 -25.27 6.34 -10.89
C GLU A 371 -25.96 7.05 -9.75
N LEU A 372 -25.46 6.89 -8.51
CA LEU A 372 -25.97 7.58 -7.32
C LEU A 372 -25.80 9.11 -7.44
N VAL A 373 -24.64 9.59 -7.92
CA VAL A 373 -24.41 11.01 -8.21
C VAL A 373 -25.41 11.53 -9.27
N LYS A 374 -25.68 10.74 -10.31
CA LYS A 374 -26.70 11.10 -11.30
C LYS A 374 -28.08 11.19 -10.67
N TYR A 375 -28.46 10.22 -9.84
CA TYR A 375 -29.72 10.23 -9.10
C TYR A 375 -29.84 11.50 -8.24
N ALA A 376 -28.80 11.81 -7.45
CA ALA A 376 -28.74 12.99 -6.61
C ALA A 376 -28.95 14.28 -7.42
N ASN A 377 -28.28 14.40 -8.57
CA ASN A 377 -28.40 15.60 -9.41
C ASN A 377 -29.76 15.79 -10.05
N VAL A 378 -30.53 14.72 -10.27
CA VAL A 378 -31.83 14.76 -10.93
C VAL A 378 -32.96 14.90 -9.90
N ASN A 379 -32.87 14.19 -8.77
CA ASN A 379 -34.03 14.00 -7.86
C ASN A 379 -33.92 14.79 -6.55
N VAL A 380 -32.76 15.34 -6.20
CA VAL A 380 -32.58 16.11 -4.96
C VAL A 380 -32.48 17.59 -5.30
N THR A 381 -33.44 18.39 -4.80
CA THR A 381 -33.56 19.82 -5.08
C THR A 381 -33.79 20.61 -3.79
N GLU A 382 -33.92 21.92 -3.85
CA GLU A 382 -34.32 22.79 -2.73
C GLU A 382 -35.70 22.45 -2.15
N GLU A 383 -36.56 21.75 -2.91
CA GLU A 383 -37.86 21.28 -2.46
C GLU A 383 -37.79 19.97 -1.66
N SER A 384 -36.68 19.27 -1.71
CA SER A 384 -36.43 18.04 -0.94
C SER A 384 -36.33 18.35 0.55
N SER A 385 -36.79 17.42 1.41
CA SER A 385 -36.59 17.59 2.85
C SER A 385 -35.10 17.50 3.20
N LYS A 386 -34.70 18.24 4.25
CA LYS A 386 -33.32 18.17 4.78
C LYS A 386 -32.88 16.74 5.06
N ALA A 387 -33.77 15.96 5.67
CA ALA A 387 -33.54 14.56 5.98
C ALA A 387 -33.25 13.71 4.72
N THR A 388 -33.93 14.00 3.60
CA THR A 388 -33.67 13.33 2.31
C THR A 388 -32.33 13.75 1.72
N VAL A 389 -32.01 15.05 1.76
CA VAL A 389 -30.70 15.58 1.30
C VAL A 389 -29.57 14.94 2.08
N GLU A 390 -29.64 14.91 3.41
CA GLU A 390 -28.66 14.29 4.30
C GLU A 390 -28.52 12.78 4.05
N LEU A 391 -29.62 12.06 3.85
CA LEU A 391 -29.55 10.63 3.53
C LEU A 391 -28.76 10.38 2.25
N VAL A 392 -29.04 11.11 1.17
CA VAL A 392 -28.36 10.94 -0.12
C VAL A 392 -26.89 11.35 -0.01
N LEU A 393 -26.58 12.47 0.64
CA LEU A 393 -25.21 12.94 0.89
C LEU A 393 -24.42 11.90 1.69
N ASN A 394 -24.92 11.46 2.84
CA ASN A 394 -24.27 10.49 3.69
C ASN A 394 -24.04 9.14 2.97
N THR A 395 -24.96 8.75 2.08
CA THR A 395 -24.78 7.53 1.27
C THR A 395 -23.62 7.69 0.30
N ILE A 396 -23.50 8.81 -0.42
CA ILE A 396 -22.34 9.06 -1.31
C ILE A 396 -21.04 9.07 -0.50
N GLU A 397 -20.99 9.82 0.61
CA GLU A 397 -19.78 9.95 1.44
C GLU A 397 -19.36 8.61 2.02
N LYS A 398 -20.32 7.81 2.52
CA LYS A 398 -20.06 6.45 3.03
C LYS A 398 -19.44 5.53 1.98
N LEU A 399 -20.00 5.48 0.76
CA LEU A 399 -19.48 4.63 -0.30
C LEU A 399 -18.10 5.12 -0.81
N CYS A 400 -17.88 6.42 -0.83
CA CYS A 400 -16.59 7.02 -1.15
C CYS A 400 -15.53 6.70 -0.08
N ASP A 401 -15.88 6.76 1.22
CA ASP A 401 -14.93 6.46 2.32
C ASP A 401 -14.44 5.01 2.29
N ILE A 402 -15.28 4.06 1.91
CA ILE A 402 -14.88 2.65 1.70
C ILE A 402 -13.75 2.56 0.65
N LEU A 403 -13.80 3.38 -0.39
CA LEU A 403 -12.73 3.48 -1.39
C LEU A 403 -11.57 4.41 -0.95
N GLY A 404 -11.69 5.05 0.22
CA GLY A 404 -10.77 6.05 0.71
C GLY A 404 -10.73 7.32 -0.14
N ILE A 405 -11.82 7.63 -0.82
CA ILE A 405 -12.01 8.87 -1.56
C ILE A 405 -12.49 9.94 -0.58
N ILE A 406 -11.72 11.00 -0.44
CA ILE A 406 -12.06 12.14 0.42
C ILE A 406 -13.06 13.02 -0.32
N THR A 407 -14.24 13.20 0.26
CA THR A 407 -15.32 14.04 -0.29
C THR A 407 -15.30 15.46 0.27
N GLU A 408 -14.53 15.70 1.33
CA GLU A 408 -14.30 17.05 1.82
C GLU A 408 -13.28 17.76 0.95
N LYS A 409 -13.66 18.88 0.35
CA LYS A 409 -12.68 19.82 -0.19
C LYS A 409 -11.95 20.41 1.01
N LYS A 410 -10.63 20.25 1.09
CA LYS A 410 -9.84 21.23 1.84
C LYS A 410 -10.14 22.56 1.20
N GLU A 411 -10.67 23.53 1.96
CA GLU A 411 -10.79 24.90 1.48
C GLU A 411 -9.39 25.29 0.98
N GLU A 412 -9.25 25.44 -0.33
CA GLU A 412 -8.05 26.03 -0.89
C GLU A 412 -8.09 27.49 -0.45
N ILE A 413 -7.25 27.81 0.50
CA ILE A 413 -7.08 29.19 0.93
C ILE A 413 -6.70 29.96 -0.31
N LEU A 414 -7.43 31.04 -0.57
CA LEU A 414 -7.17 31.94 -1.69
C LEU A 414 -5.72 32.46 -1.57
N ASP A 415 -5.02 32.58 -2.67
CA ASP A 415 -3.64 33.10 -2.70
C ASP A 415 -3.54 34.45 -2.00
N SER A 416 -4.61 35.27 -2.07
CA SER A 416 -4.74 36.52 -1.33
C SER A 416 -4.68 36.36 0.20
N ASP A 417 -5.26 35.29 0.74
CA ASP A 417 -5.27 35.01 2.18
C ASP A 417 -3.91 34.50 2.64
N ILE A 418 -3.25 33.71 1.80
CA ILE A 418 -1.86 33.29 2.01
C ILE A 418 -0.92 34.50 2.03
N GLU A 419 -1.05 35.42 1.06
CA GLU A 419 -0.28 36.63 0.99
C GLU A 419 -0.52 37.55 2.20
N ALA A 420 -1.77 37.68 2.65
CA ALA A 420 -2.12 38.42 3.85
C ALA A 420 -1.47 37.84 5.12
N LEU A 421 -1.47 36.51 5.28
CA LEU A 421 -0.79 35.85 6.38
C LEU A 421 0.74 36.02 6.30
N ILE A 422 1.32 36.01 5.11
CA ILE A 422 2.76 36.26 4.92
C ILE A 422 3.11 37.71 5.28
N GLU A 423 2.28 38.68 4.90
CA GLU A 423 2.47 40.06 5.28
C GLU A 423 2.36 40.26 6.80
N GLU A 424 1.36 39.63 7.45
CA GLU A 424 1.22 39.65 8.91
C GLU A 424 2.46 39.06 9.60
N ARG A 425 2.97 37.89 9.12
CA ARG A 425 4.20 37.30 9.62
C ARG A 425 5.40 38.26 9.50
N GLN A 426 5.54 38.92 8.37
CA GLN A 426 6.62 39.89 8.17
C GLN A 426 6.50 41.10 9.10
N ALA A 427 5.28 41.59 9.33
CA ALA A 427 5.02 42.69 10.29
C ALA A 427 5.33 42.23 11.74
N ALA A 428 4.95 41.02 12.12
CA ALA A 428 5.28 40.44 13.42
C ALA A 428 6.81 40.33 13.61
N ARG A 429 7.56 39.89 12.61
CA ARG A 429 9.05 39.86 12.66
C ARG A 429 9.66 41.24 12.79
N LYS A 430 9.16 42.25 12.06
CA LYS A 430 9.63 43.64 12.16
C LYS A 430 9.37 44.25 13.55
N SER A 431 8.26 43.91 14.19
CA SER A 431 7.92 44.33 15.55
C SER A 431 8.57 43.48 16.66
N LYS A 432 9.42 42.50 16.28
CA LYS A 432 10.08 41.54 17.19
C LYS A 432 9.11 40.65 17.95
N ASN A 433 7.88 40.49 17.45
CA ASN A 433 6.91 39.52 17.96
C ASN A 433 7.16 38.15 17.29
N PHE A 434 8.21 37.45 17.72
CA PHE A 434 8.63 36.21 17.13
C PHE A 434 7.62 35.06 17.40
N ALA A 435 6.92 35.09 18.55
CA ALA A 435 5.91 34.10 18.88
C ALA A 435 4.76 34.08 17.83
N ARG A 436 4.26 35.28 17.46
CA ARG A 436 3.23 35.40 16.43
C ARG A 436 3.73 34.99 15.04
N ALA A 437 4.98 35.33 14.72
CA ALA A 437 5.57 34.97 13.44
C ALA A 437 5.75 33.44 13.28
N ASP A 438 6.08 32.74 14.37
CA ASP A 438 6.19 31.28 14.38
C ASP A 438 4.81 30.62 14.33
N GLU A 439 3.81 31.15 15.04
CA GLU A 439 2.42 30.68 14.97
C GLU A 439 1.88 30.74 13.53
N ILE A 440 2.09 31.84 12.82
CA ILE A 440 1.65 32.01 11.42
C ILE A 440 2.42 31.05 10.51
N ARG A 441 3.71 30.84 10.73
CA ARG A 441 4.49 29.87 9.97
C ARG A 441 3.93 28.47 10.13
N ASP A 442 3.63 28.05 11.36
CA ASP A 442 3.10 26.74 11.68
C ASP A 442 1.67 26.58 11.13
N GLN A 443 0.86 27.66 11.17
CA GLN A 443 -0.45 27.72 10.53
C GLN A 443 -0.33 27.50 9.02
N LEU A 444 0.52 28.25 8.31
CA LEU A 444 0.73 28.09 6.86
C LEU A 444 1.27 26.69 6.52
N SER A 445 2.18 26.16 7.33
CA SER A 445 2.71 24.81 7.17
C SER A 445 1.61 23.74 7.33
N SER A 446 0.71 23.89 8.31
CA SER A 446 -0.43 22.99 8.50
C SER A 446 -1.43 23.02 7.33
N MET A 447 -1.46 24.12 6.59
CA MET A 447 -2.26 24.34 5.37
C MET A 447 -1.54 23.86 4.10
N GLY A 448 -0.36 23.25 4.23
CA GLY A 448 0.42 22.76 3.09
C GLY A 448 1.15 23.88 2.32
N ILE A 449 1.42 25.02 2.96
CA ILE A 449 2.16 26.12 2.37
C ILE A 449 3.59 26.12 2.89
N ILE A 450 4.55 26.04 1.97
CA ILE A 450 5.99 26.09 2.27
C ILE A 450 6.48 27.52 1.99
N LEU A 451 7.09 28.12 3.02
CA LEU A 451 7.71 29.45 2.91
C LEU A 451 9.21 29.34 2.67
N GLU A 452 9.71 30.12 1.72
CA GLU A 452 11.13 30.27 1.45
C GLU A 452 11.54 31.76 1.66
N ASP A 453 12.27 32.03 2.75
CA ASP A 453 12.81 33.39 3.02
C ASP A 453 13.97 33.65 2.04
N THR A 454 13.83 34.62 1.12
CA THR A 454 14.86 35.03 0.16
C THR A 454 15.33 36.47 0.44
N ARG A 455 16.43 36.91 -0.18
CA ARG A 455 16.93 38.29 -0.06
C ARG A 455 15.97 39.34 -0.64
N GLU A 456 15.08 38.90 -1.54
CA GLU A 456 14.10 39.73 -2.25
C GLU A 456 12.72 39.74 -1.58
N GLY A 457 12.52 38.90 -0.55
CA GLY A 457 11.26 38.72 0.17
C GLY A 457 10.96 37.25 0.48
N VAL A 458 9.74 36.98 0.93
CA VAL A 458 9.27 35.60 1.19
C VAL A 458 8.60 35.08 -0.08
N LYS A 459 9.11 33.97 -0.60
CA LYS A 459 8.44 33.21 -1.65
C LYS A 459 7.69 32.06 -0.98
N TRP A 460 6.61 31.64 -1.59
CA TRP A 460 5.83 30.50 -1.09
C TRP A 460 5.44 29.56 -2.22
N LYS A 461 5.19 28.30 -1.86
CA LYS A 461 4.64 27.27 -2.76
C LYS A 461 3.72 26.36 -1.98
N ARG A 462 2.76 25.78 -2.65
CA ARG A 462 1.92 24.71 -2.09
C ARG A 462 2.76 23.41 -2.02
N ALA A 463 2.63 22.67 -0.90
CA ALA A 463 3.39 21.43 -0.63
C ALA A 463 2.89 20.28 -1.52
#